data_e70b421aaa87926489988607f12472dc
#
_entry.id   e70b421aaa87926489988607f12472dc
#
_cell.length_a   1.000
_cell.length_b   1.000
_cell.length_c   1.000
_cell.angle_alpha   90.00
_cell.angle_beta   90.00
_cell.angle_gamma   90.00
#
_symmetry.space_group_name_H-M   'P 1'
#
loop_
_entity.id
_entity.type
_entity.pdbx_description
1 polymer ?
#
loop_
_entity_poly.entity_id
_entity_poly.type
_entity_poly.pdbx_seq_one_letter_code
_entity_poly.pdbx_strand_id
1 'polypeptide(L)'
;MAEQVTVKITINGTTYPVTCIKGEEDRLIESSQEVNKVIEDLSSVSGMVGESRLLAMTSLILADKLIDNKKPIDTEFNNKEITDFINWFGKIATRMNK
;
A
#
# COMPACT_ATOMS: atom_id res chain seq x y z
N MET A 1 22.87 18.76 11.69
CA MET A 1 21.41 18.66 11.79
C MET A 1 20.82 18.42 10.43
N ALA A 2 19.90 17.51 10.37
CA ALA A 2 19.26 17.17 9.10
C ALA A 2 18.26 18.26 8.73
N GLU A 3 18.36 18.74 7.50
CA GLU A 3 17.44 19.72 6.98
C GLU A 3 16.15 19.00 6.55
N GLN A 4 15.01 19.62 6.84
CA GLN A 4 13.72 19.06 6.47
C GLN A 4 13.22 19.73 5.19
N VAL A 5 12.64 18.91 4.32
CA VAL A 5 12.06 19.37 3.08
C VAL A 5 10.67 18.75 2.92
N THR A 6 9.82 19.42 2.18
CA THR A 6 8.47 18.91 1.90
C THR A 6 8.42 18.40 0.48
N VAL A 7 7.91 17.18 0.33
CA VAL A 7 7.73 16.57 -0.98
C VAL A 7 6.26 16.19 -1.15
N LYS A 8 5.75 16.32 -2.35
CA LYS A 8 4.36 15.97 -2.64
C LYS A 8 4.29 14.52 -3.08
N ILE A 9 3.50 13.75 -2.34
CA ILE A 9 3.31 12.32 -2.58
C ILE A 9 1.88 12.09 -3.03
N THR A 10 1.71 11.36 -4.11
CA THR A 10 0.39 11.02 -4.62
C THR A 10 0.08 9.57 -4.30
N ILE A 11 -1.02 9.34 -3.59
CA ILE A 11 -1.50 8.01 -3.24
C ILE A 11 -2.96 7.91 -3.66
N ASN A 12 -3.25 6.94 -4.51
CA ASN A 12 -4.60 6.70 -5.01
C ASN A 12 -5.24 7.96 -5.61
N GLY A 13 -4.44 8.73 -6.34
CA GLY A 13 -4.91 9.92 -7.01
C GLY A 13 -4.98 11.19 -6.16
N THR A 14 -4.73 11.08 -4.86
CA THR A 14 -4.74 12.23 -3.96
C THR A 14 -3.31 12.61 -3.58
N THR A 15 -3.00 13.88 -3.66
CA THR A 15 -1.66 14.38 -3.37
C THR A 15 -1.58 14.92 -1.95
N TYR A 16 -0.55 14.50 -1.23
CA TYR A 16 -0.30 14.89 0.14
C TYR A 16 1.07 15.53 0.27
N PRO A 17 1.19 16.62 1.01
CA PRO A 17 2.52 17.15 1.36
C PRO A 17 3.09 16.35 2.53
N VAL A 18 4.30 15.85 2.36
CA VAL A 18 4.96 15.05 3.39
C VAL A 18 6.33 15.64 3.66
N THR A 19 6.64 15.83 4.92
CA THR A 19 7.94 16.35 5.34
C THR A 19 8.89 15.20 5.58
N CYS A 20 10.07 15.30 5.01
CA CYS A 20 11.10 14.30 5.19
C CYS A 20 12.48 14.99 5.34
N ILE A 21 13.49 14.20 5.65
CA ILE A 21 14.84 14.68 5.75
C ILE A 21 15.41 14.86 4.35
N LYS A 22 16.09 15.97 4.13
CA LYS A 22 16.72 16.24 2.84
C LYS A 22 17.64 15.07 2.46
N GLY A 23 17.47 14.59 1.24
CA GLY A 23 18.17 13.42 0.73
C GLY A 23 17.34 12.16 0.73
N GLU A 24 16.19 12.17 1.40
CA GLU A 24 15.30 11.00 1.44
C GLU A 24 14.07 11.14 0.56
N GLU A 25 14.01 12.20 -0.24
CA GLU A 25 12.86 12.47 -1.10
C GLU A 25 12.60 11.33 -2.08
N ASP A 26 13.66 10.84 -2.72
CA ASP A 26 13.54 9.77 -3.71
C ASP A 26 13.03 8.49 -3.09
N ARG A 27 13.47 8.20 -1.88
CA ARG A 27 13.02 7.02 -1.15
C ARG A 27 11.54 7.10 -0.82
N LEU A 28 11.09 8.29 -0.45
CA LEU A 28 9.69 8.51 -0.14
C LEU A 28 8.82 8.38 -1.39
N ILE A 29 9.29 8.92 -2.51
CA ILE A 29 8.60 8.79 -3.79
C ILE A 29 8.53 7.32 -4.21
N GLU A 30 9.63 6.60 -4.08
CA GLU A 30 9.67 5.18 -4.38
C GLU A 30 8.68 4.40 -3.52
N SER A 31 8.61 4.74 -2.23
CA SER A 31 7.64 4.11 -1.32
C SER A 31 6.22 4.36 -1.77
N SER A 32 5.91 5.57 -2.23
CA SER A 32 4.57 5.89 -2.70
C SER A 32 4.22 5.10 -3.96
N GLN A 33 5.20 4.86 -4.82
CA GLN A 33 5.01 4.06 -6.03
C GLN A 33 4.68 2.61 -5.67
N GLU A 34 5.34 2.06 -4.66
CA GLU A 34 5.03 0.72 -4.18
C GLU A 34 3.62 0.63 -3.61
N VAL A 35 3.21 1.63 -2.85
CA VAL A 35 1.85 1.69 -2.31
C VAL A 35 0.84 1.74 -3.46
N ASN A 36 1.07 2.59 -4.44
CA ASN A 36 0.15 2.73 -5.57
C ASN A 36 0.07 1.45 -6.41
N LYS A 37 1.17 0.74 -6.53
CA LYS A 37 1.18 -0.54 -7.23
C LYS A 37 0.28 -1.55 -6.55
N VAL A 38 0.36 -1.65 -5.24
CA VAL A 38 -0.51 -2.55 -4.48
C VAL A 38 -1.97 -2.14 -4.62
N ILE A 39 -2.25 -0.84 -4.54
CA ILE A 39 -3.61 -0.32 -4.70
C ILE A 39 -4.17 -0.69 -6.07
N GLU A 40 -3.37 -0.52 -7.11
CA GLU A 40 -3.78 -0.84 -8.47
C GLU A 40 -4.08 -2.32 -8.63
N ASP A 41 -3.21 -3.17 -8.10
CA ASP A 41 -3.41 -4.61 -8.15
C ASP A 41 -4.68 -5.03 -7.41
N LEU A 42 -4.92 -4.46 -6.23
CA LEU A 42 -6.13 -4.74 -5.46
C LEU A 42 -7.38 -4.28 -6.19
N SER A 43 -7.33 -3.11 -6.80
CA SER A 43 -8.48 -2.55 -7.51
C SER A 43 -8.86 -3.42 -8.72
N SER A 44 -7.88 -4.02 -9.38
CA SER A 44 -8.14 -4.85 -10.55
C SER A 44 -8.78 -6.19 -10.19
N VAL A 45 -8.58 -6.66 -8.96
CA VAL A 45 -9.06 -7.98 -8.53
C VAL A 45 -10.32 -7.88 -7.69
N SER A 46 -10.39 -6.91 -6.79
CA SER A 46 -11.48 -6.84 -5.81
C SER A 46 -12.73 -6.13 -6.31
N GLY A 47 -12.66 -5.46 -7.45
CA GLY A 47 -13.79 -4.70 -7.95
C GLY A 47 -13.98 -3.39 -7.18
N MET A 48 -15.25 -3.01 -6.99
CA MET A 48 -15.55 -1.73 -6.35
C MET A 48 -15.51 -1.84 -4.84
N VAL A 49 -14.50 -1.20 -4.26
CA VAL A 49 -14.31 -1.15 -2.81
C VAL A 49 -14.15 0.30 -2.40
N GLY A 50 -14.66 0.67 -1.24
CA GLY A 50 -14.46 2.01 -0.71
C GLY A 50 -12.99 2.33 -0.47
N GLU A 51 -12.64 3.60 -0.57
CA GLU A 51 -11.24 4.03 -0.46
C GLU A 51 -10.61 3.64 0.88
N SER A 52 -11.33 3.85 1.97
CA SER A 52 -10.81 3.49 3.30
C SER A 52 -10.50 2.01 3.40
N ARG A 53 -11.37 1.17 2.87
CA ARG A 53 -11.18 -0.27 2.89
C ARG A 53 -10.01 -0.67 1.99
N LEU A 54 -9.91 -0.04 0.83
CA LEU A 54 -8.82 -0.29 -0.10
C LEU A 54 -7.47 0.04 0.55
N LEU A 55 -7.39 1.17 1.23
CA LEU A 55 -6.17 1.57 1.93
C LEU A 55 -5.85 0.64 3.09
N ALA A 56 -6.87 0.18 3.82
CA ALA A 56 -6.67 -0.79 4.90
C ALA A 56 -6.11 -2.10 4.36
N MET A 57 -6.64 -2.60 3.26
CA MET A 57 -6.15 -3.81 2.63
C MET A 57 -4.71 -3.64 2.14
N THR A 58 -4.42 -2.50 1.54
CA THR A 58 -3.06 -2.17 1.10
C THR A 58 -2.09 -2.18 2.27
N SER A 59 -2.48 -1.57 3.39
CA SER A 59 -1.66 -1.51 4.59
C SER A 59 -1.34 -2.90 5.12
N LEU A 60 -2.32 -3.79 5.13
CA LEU A 60 -2.13 -5.16 5.60
C LEU A 60 -1.20 -5.94 4.69
N ILE A 61 -1.31 -5.78 3.39
CA ILE A 61 -0.42 -6.44 2.45
C ILE A 61 1.02 -6.00 2.64
N LEU A 62 1.23 -4.70 2.79
CA LEU A 62 2.56 -4.17 2.99
C LEU A 62 3.15 -4.60 4.32
N ALA A 63 2.33 -4.64 5.37
CA ALA A 63 2.78 -5.11 6.67
C ALA A 63 3.15 -6.59 6.64
N ASP A 64 2.36 -7.38 5.93
CA ASP A 64 2.64 -8.80 5.76
C ASP A 64 3.98 -9.03 5.07
N LYS A 65 4.29 -8.23 4.08
CA LYS A 65 5.59 -8.29 3.41
C LYS A 65 6.73 -7.97 4.36
N LEU A 66 6.53 -7.02 5.25
CA LEU A 66 7.54 -6.66 6.23
C LEU A 66 7.79 -7.78 7.22
N ILE A 67 6.75 -8.49 7.62
CA ILE A 67 6.86 -9.62 8.53
C ILE A 67 7.57 -10.79 7.84
N ASP A 68 7.24 -11.02 6.58
CA ASP A 68 7.85 -12.08 5.77
C ASP A 68 9.20 -11.64 5.21
N ASN A 69 9.85 -10.70 5.87
CA ASN A 69 11.02 -9.99 5.36
C ASN A 69 12.31 -10.78 5.48
N LYS A 70 12.22 -12.07 5.69
CA LYS A 70 13.40 -12.96 5.62
C LYS A 70 13.71 -13.34 4.19
N LYS A 71 12.84 -12.98 3.27
CA LYS A 71 13.05 -13.18 1.84
C LYS A 71 13.34 -11.86 1.18
N PRO A 72 14.14 -11.85 0.11
CA PRO A 72 14.31 -10.61 -0.66
C PRO A 72 12.94 -10.06 -1.01
N ILE A 73 12.82 -8.75 -0.91
CA ILE A 73 11.55 -8.09 -1.24
C ILE A 73 11.33 -8.29 -2.73
N ASP A 74 10.43 -9.20 -3.04
CA ASP A 74 9.97 -9.35 -4.39
C ASP A 74 8.85 -8.35 -4.55
N THR A 75 9.08 -7.35 -5.37
CA THR A 75 8.12 -6.28 -5.54
C THR A 75 6.93 -6.69 -6.37
N GLU A 76 6.89 -7.94 -6.81
CA GLU A 76 5.75 -8.43 -7.57
C GLU A 76 4.92 -9.39 -6.75
N PHE A 77 3.69 -8.97 -6.47
CA PHE A 77 2.69 -9.90 -5.97
C PHE A 77 2.19 -10.74 -7.13
N ASN A 78 2.14 -12.04 -6.97
CA ASN A 78 1.41 -12.81 -7.95
C ASN A 78 -0.09 -12.68 -7.69
N ASN A 79 -0.88 -12.89 -8.73
CA ASN A 79 -2.33 -12.73 -8.63
C ASN A 79 -2.96 -13.64 -7.59
N LYS A 80 -2.39 -14.82 -7.39
CA LYS A 80 -2.92 -15.77 -6.43
C LYS A 80 -2.78 -15.25 -5.00
N GLU A 81 -1.63 -14.69 -4.64
CA GLU A 81 -1.42 -14.15 -3.31
C GLU A 81 -2.39 -13.02 -3.00
N ILE A 82 -2.59 -12.14 -3.95
CA ILE A 82 -3.52 -11.04 -3.80
C ILE A 82 -4.95 -11.55 -3.68
N THR A 83 -5.32 -12.50 -4.51
CA THR A 83 -6.66 -13.08 -4.49
C THR A 83 -6.94 -13.76 -3.15
N ASP A 84 -5.99 -14.55 -2.66
CA ASP A 84 -6.14 -15.23 -1.38
C ASP A 84 -6.29 -14.22 -0.24
N PHE A 85 -5.51 -13.16 -0.27
CA PHE A 85 -5.57 -12.11 0.73
C PHE A 85 -6.92 -11.39 0.70
N ILE A 86 -7.40 -11.06 -0.50
CA ILE A 86 -8.69 -10.39 -0.67
C ILE A 86 -9.83 -11.26 -0.17
N ASN A 87 -9.78 -12.54 -0.46
CA ASN A 87 -10.81 -13.48 0.00
C ASN A 87 -10.84 -13.55 1.53
N TRP A 88 -9.68 -13.63 2.15
CA TRP A 88 -9.58 -13.64 3.60
C TRP A 88 -10.08 -12.34 4.20
N PHE A 89 -9.61 -11.22 3.68
CA PHE A 89 -10.00 -9.89 4.16
C PHE A 89 -11.48 -9.63 3.91
N GLY A 90 -11.99 -10.08 2.78
CA GLY A 90 -13.40 -9.92 2.46
C GLY A 90 -14.32 -10.59 3.46
N LYS A 91 -13.95 -11.77 3.92
CA LYS A 91 -14.72 -12.47 4.95
C LYS A 91 -14.75 -11.70 6.25
N ILE A 92 -13.61 -11.15 6.66
CA ILE A 92 -13.52 -10.35 7.87
C ILE A 92 -14.29 -9.05 7.72
N ALA A 93 -14.12 -8.38 6.59
CA ALA A 93 -14.79 -7.11 6.35
C ALA A 93 -16.30 -7.26 6.32
N THR A 94 -16.80 -8.37 5.77
CA THR A 94 -18.23 -8.64 5.76
C THR A 94 -18.78 -8.76 7.18
N ARG A 95 -18.04 -9.39 8.06
CA ARG A 95 -18.44 -9.49 9.46
C ARG A 95 -18.43 -8.14 10.18
N MET A 96 -17.48 -7.31 9.83
CA MET A 96 -17.32 -6.00 10.46
C MET A 96 -18.32 -4.98 9.95
N ASN A 97 -18.97 -5.26 8.86
CA ASN A 97 -19.84 -4.30 8.17
C ASN A 97 -21.30 -4.43 8.56
N LYS A 98 -21.59 -5.10 9.60
CA LYS A 98 -22.98 -5.20 10.08
C LYS A 98 -23.36 -4.06 10.99
#